data_ae7304f7676299ae831550bf36a1e52c
#
_entry.id   ae7304f7676299ae831550bf36a1e52c
#
_cell.length_a   1.000
_cell.length_b   1.000
_cell.length_c   1.000
_cell.angle_alpha   90.00
_cell.angle_beta   90.00
_cell.angle_gamma   90.00
#
_symmetry.space_group_name_H-M   'P 1'
#
loop_
_entity.id
_entity.type
_entity.pdbx_description
1 polymer ?
#
loop_
_entity_poly.entity_id
_entity_poly.type
_entity_poly.pdbx_seq_one_letter_code
_entity_poly.pdbx_strand_id
1 'polypeptide(L)'
;MYRAEAAIHWRNSIIQKGGIQISKSGNVSNALSNTLGDPVIIRQWNLQGLPVDNFSIENGIITSVTNRWPLFIDPQGQANTWIRNKENENNLEIMTMNDNNYMRKLKTCIRFGQPCLMEGLGEALDMALDPLLTKATTKKGGTYYLYVGGESIEYSPNFRLYMTTNLANPHYMPETSVKVTLINFMITEEGLREQILGKTVSQEKPELEAMKNKLIVEGAENTRRLKELESKILHVLMSSKGSILDDETAVNVLTSSKKLSNEITEKQIRAKETEIEIDNARQVYVPVSRCATAMFMTITQLEKIDPMYQYSLDWYMILFETSIINSRRINVNQQNNQDTSLLVNDISRCVPEAERAIDRILTLNNCFADAVYKNVCRSLFERHKLLFSLMLTIKLMNCANPNDADDVNKYLRFLMTGGTSTVPDNECSSWCSDSSWAEICRLSKMCETMKDGTELKRFQMKVIQSPQLWNEFATSVDPSVLPIPGDWGNAPLTLLQEMCILRCFRKDAVLPSTKRFVGSKMSKTFLSPPPFNLSEAFVDSSCTIPMVFILSTGSDPMDSVFALGKKMEVNITTVSLGQGQNVKAERLLSKCSKNGR
;
A
#
# COMPACT_ATOMS: atom_id res chain seq x y z
N MET A 1 11.97 12.28 2.56
CA MET A 1 12.65 12.71 3.78
C MET A 1 13.60 13.88 3.51
N TYR A 2 14.70 13.75 2.77
CA TYR A 2 15.68 14.84 2.49
C TYR A 2 15.11 16.11 1.86
N ARG A 3 14.10 16.02 0.97
CA ARG A 3 13.48 17.20 0.33
C ARG A 3 12.72 18.06 1.35
N ALA A 4 11.98 17.45 2.26
CA ALA A 4 11.27 18.15 3.33
C ALA A 4 12.24 18.80 4.32
N GLU A 5 13.31 18.10 4.70
CA GLU A 5 14.35 18.64 5.59
C GLU A 5 15.07 19.82 4.96
N ALA A 6 15.42 19.73 3.66
CA ALA A 6 16.04 20.84 2.94
C ALA A 6 15.11 22.06 2.85
N ALA A 7 13.81 21.85 2.59
CA ALA A 7 12.82 22.94 2.56
C ALA A 7 12.64 23.59 3.93
N ILE A 8 12.64 22.81 5.02
CA ILE A 8 12.63 23.32 6.41
C ILE A 8 13.88 24.16 6.67
N HIS A 9 15.04 23.67 6.30
CA HIS A 9 16.30 24.37 6.51
C HIS A 9 16.35 25.70 5.74
N TRP A 10 15.94 25.73 4.48
CA TRP A 10 15.87 26.96 3.68
C TRP A 10 14.86 27.94 4.24
N ARG A 11 13.67 27.50 4.64
CA ARG A 11 12.67 28.35 5.29
C ARG A 11 13.23 29.01 6.54
N ASN A 12 13.85 28.25 7.43
CA ASN A 12 14.44 28.76 8.67
C ASN A 12 15.57 29.75 8.36
N SER A 13 16.39 29.48 7.35
CA SER A 13 17.45 30.38 6.91
C SER A 13 16.91 31.70 6.36
N ILE A 14 15.82 31.67 5.58
CA ILE A 14 15.15 32.87 5.03
C ILE A 14 14.55 33.72 6.16
N ILE A 15 13.89 33.08 7.13
CA ILE A 15 13.32 33.79 8.31
C ILE A 15 14.41 34.44 9.13
N GLN A 16 15.52 33.71 9.39
CA GLN A 16 16.64 34.24 10.22
C GLN A 16 17.46 35.33 9.54
N LYS A 17 17.72 35.17 8.23
CA LYS A 17 18.62 36.08 7.49
C LYS A 17 17.89 37.23 6.80
N GLY A 18 16.64 37.05 6.41
CA GLY A 18 15.90 37.98 5.56
C GLY A 18 14.82 38.80 6.28
N GLY A 19 14.45 38.48 7.51
CA GLY A 19 13.33 39.11 8.20
C GLY A 19 11.98 39.00 7.51
N ILE A 20 11.89 38.15 6.48
CA ILE A 20 10.65 37.96 5.69
C ILE A 20 9.67 37.14 6.52
N GLN A 21 8.50 37.73 6.80
CA GLN A 21 7.42 37.01 7.46
C GLN A 21 6.79 36.02 6.47
N ILE A 22 7.19 34.76 6.58
CA ILE A 22 6.53 33.66 5.85
C ILE A 22 5.33 33.22 6.69
N SER A 23 4.17 33.09 6.07
CA SER A 23 2.94 32.69 6.77
C SER A 23 3.17 31.41 7.59
N LYS A 24 2.76 31.44 8.87
CA LYS A 24 2.91 30.29 9.80
C LYS A 24 1.98 29.12 9.46
N SER A 25 1.08 29.28 8.48
CA SER A 25 -0.03 28.37 8.16
C SER A 25 0.32 27.29 7.14
N GLY A 26 1.53 26.78 7.11
CA GLY A 26 1.84 25.66 6.22
C GLY A 26 2.82 24.69 6.85
N ASN A 27 2.45 23.43 6.97
CA ASN A 27 3.41 22.37 7.15
C ASN A 27 4.43 22.43 6.01
N VAL A 28 5.70 22.47 6.36
CA VAL A 28 6.80 22.56 5.35
C VAL A 28 6.80 21.35 4.42
N SER A 29 6.20 20.24 4.84
CA SER A 29 5.97 19.05 4.00
C SER A 29 5.10 19.32 2.77
N ASN A 30 4.27 20.37 2.77
CA ASN A 30 3.34 20.71 1.69
C ASN A 30 3.80 21.91 0.85
N ALA A 31 5.10 22.21 0.83
CA ALA A 31 5.62 23.40 0.14
C ALA A 31 5.29 23.41 -1.36
N LEU A 32 5.31 22.25 -2.02
CA LEU A 32 5.01 22.14 -3.46
C LEU A 32 3.52 22.36 -3.72
N SER A 33 2.64 21.77 -2.93
CA SER A 33 1.19 21.92 -3.06
C SER A 33 0.72 23.34 -2.78
N ASN A 34 1.35 24.03 -1.83
CA ASN A 34 1.04 25.41 -1.50
C ASN A 34 1.54 26.43 -2.55
N THR A 35 2.60 26.09 -3.30
CA THR A 35 3.23 27.01 -4.25
C THR A 35 2.73 26.82 -5.68
N LEU A 36 2.61 25.58 -6.12
CA LEU A 36 2.26 25.21 -7.50
C LEU A 36 0.91 24.49 -7.61
N GLY A 37 0.35 24.05 -6.46
CA GLY A 37 -0.92 23.34 -6.44
C GLY A 37 -2.10 24.28 -6.48
N ASP A 38 -3.11 23.96 -7.30
CA ASP A 38 -4.43 24.56 -7.21
C ASP A 38 -5.35 23.63 -6.37
N PRO A 39 -5.86 24.10 -5.23
CA PRO A 39 -6.70 23.28 -4.35
C PRO A 39 -7.94 22.70 -5.06
N VAL A 40 -8.47 23.39 -6.06
CA VAL A 40 -9.64 22.92 -6.83
C VAL A 40 -9.25 21.73 -7.71
N ILE A 41 -8.12 21.87 -8.42
CA ILE A 41 -7.60 20.81 -9.29
C ILE A 41 -7.18 19.58 -8.47
N ILE A 42 -6.53 19.78 -7.31
CA ILE A 42 -6.14 18.69 -6.42
C ILE A 42 -7.38 17.92 -5.95
N ARG A 43 -8.45 18.61 -5.54
CA ARG A 43 -9.71 17.94 -5.16
C ARG A 43 -10.34 17.16 -6.32
N GLN A 44 -10.28 17.70 -7.54
CA GLN A 44 -10.75 17.00 -8.73
C GLN A 44 -9.94 15.71 -8.96
N TRP A 45 -8.61 15.74 -8.79
CA TRP A 45 -7.78 14.54 -8.90
C TRP A 45 -8.13 13.49 -7.84
N ASN A 46 -8.44 13.91 -6.62
CA ASN A 46 -8.87 12.98 -5.57
C ASN A 46 -10.20 12.29 -5.94
N LEU A 47 -11.14 13.01 -6.54
CA LEU A 47 -12.38 12.43 -7.06
C LEU A 47 -12.13 11.47 -8.23
N GLN A 48 -11.08 11.70 -9.02
CA GLN A 48 -10.64 10.83 -10.11
C GLN A 48 -9.82 9.61 -9.63
N GLY A 49 -9.63 9.45 -8.31
CA GLY A 49 -8.97 8.30 -7.71
C GLY A 49 -7.49 8.49 -7.35
N LEU A 50 -6.98 9.74 -7.37
CA LEU A 50 -5.66 10.02 -6.82
C LEU A 50 -5.71 9.89 -5.29
N PRO A 51 -4.79 9.14 -4.64
CA PRO A 51 -4.71 9.06 -3.19
C PRO A 51 -4.53 10.44 -2.54
N VAL A 52 -5.10 10.61 -1.34
CA VAL A 52 -5.14 11.91 -0.63
C VAL A 52 -3.82 12.23 0.08
N ASP A 53 -2.87 11.30 0.09
CA ASP A 53 -1.58 11.52 0.72
C ASP A 53 -0.75 12.59 0.00
N ASN A 54 0.07 13.32 0.76
CA ASN A 54 0.88 14.41 0.25
C ASN A 54 1.82 13.99 -0.90
N PHE A 55 2.33 12.76 -0.84
CA PHE A 55 3.22 12.22 -1.86
C PHE A 55 2.51 12.07 -3.22
N SER A 56 1.30 11.51 -3.23
CA SER A 56 0.48 11.36 -4.44
C SER A 56 0.04 12.72 -4.99
N ILE A 57 -0.32 13.67 -4.12
CA ILE A 57 -0.66 15.04 -4.53
C ILE A 57 0.54 15.74 -5.18
N GLU A 58 1.73 15.65 -4.60
CA GLU A 58 2.95 16.21 -5.20
C GLU A 58 3.25 15.58 -6.56
N ASN A 59 3.07 14.27 -6.70
CA ASN A 59 3.21 13.57 -7.98
C ASN A 59 2.21 14.07 -9.03
N GLY A 60 0.96 14.33 -8.63
CA GLY A 60 -0.05 14.93 -9.49
C GLY A 60 0.35 16.33 -9.97
N ILE A 61 0.87 17.17 -9.07
CA ILE A 61 1.36 18.52 -9.39
C ILE A 61 2.56 18.43 -10.36
N ILE A 62 3.55 17.58 -10.07
CA ILE A 62 4.70 17.37 -10.93
C ILE A 62 4.25 16.94 -12.34
N THR A 63 3.28 16.01 -12.42
CA THR A 63 2.73 15.54 -13.69
C THR A 63 2.07 16.68 -14.49
N SER A 64 1.42 17.64 -13.83
CA SER A 64 0.72 18.73 -14.49
C SER A 64 1.64 19.87 -14.95
N VAL A 65 2.75 20.10 -14.22
CA VAL A 65 3.67 21.25 -14.45
C VAL A 65 4.89 20.86 -15.29
N THR A 66 5.24 19.58 -15.35
CA THR A 66 6.45 19.14 -16.05
C THR A 66 6.36 19.33 -17.55
N ASN A 67 7.45 19.80 -18.17
CA ASN A 67 7.57 19.92 -19.62
C ASN A 67 7.96 18.61 -20.31
N ARG A 68 8.51 17.63 -19.57
CA ARG A 68 8.87 16.32 -20.09
C ARG A 68 7.70 15.34 -19.88
N TRP A 69 7.64 14.30 -20.70
CA TRP A 69 6.63 13.28 -20.55
C TRP A 69 6.83 12.50 -19.24
N PRO A 70 5.78 12.28 -18.44
CA PRO A 70 5.88 11.54 -17.20
C PRO A 70 6.03 10.03 -17.48
N LEU A 71 6.96 9.40 -16.77
CA LEU A 71 7.12 7.96 -16.69
C LEU A 71 6.90 7.54 -15.23
N PHE A 72 5.78 6.88 -14.97
CA PHE A 72 5.37 6.46 -13.64
C PHE A 72 5.93 5.07 -13.30
N ILE A 73 6.57 4.96 -12.15
CA ILE A 73 6.92 3.68 -11.54
C ILE A 73 5.72 3.28 -10.70
N ASP A 74 4.90 2.38 -11.24
CA ASP A 74 3.59 2.04 -10.69
C ASP A 74 3.36 0.51 -10.65
N PRO A 75 4.02 -0.21 -9.75
CA PRO A 75 3.85 -1.65 -9.63
C PRO A 75 2.45 -2.07 -9.18
N GLN A 76 1.67 -1.15 -8.60
CA GLN A 76 0.34 -1.42 -8.05
C GLN A 76 -0.82 -0.88 -8.91
N GLY A 77 -0.55 -0.21 -10.02
CA GLY A 77 -1.58 0.26 -10.95
C GLY A 77 -2.36 1.50 -10.51
N GLN A 78 -1.88 2.25 -9.50
CA GLN A 78 -2.56 3.45 -9.00
C GLN A 78 -2.52 4.60 -10.00
N ALA A 79 -1.36 4.85 -10.61
CA ALA A 79 -1.22 5.86 -11.64
C ALA A 79 -2.06 5.52 -12.87
N ASN A 80 -2.07 4.24 -13.29
CA ASN A 80 -2.91 3.76 -14.38
C ASN A 80 -4.39 4.08 -14.13
N THR A 81 -4.91 3.74 -12.95
CA THR A 81 -6.30 3.99 -12.57
C THR A 81 -6.61 5.49 -12.57
N TRP A 82 -5.73 6.30 -11.97
CA TRP A 82 -5.90 7.75 -11.93
C TRP A 82 -5.91 8.39 -13.32
N ILE A 83 -4.94 8.05 -14.19
CA ILE A 83 -4.85 8.61 -15.55
C ILE A 83 -6.04 8.19 -16.41
N ARG A 84 -6.50 6.93 -16.30
CA ARG A 84 -7.70 6.46 -17.00
C ARG A 84 -8.93 7.29 -16.61
N ASN A 85 -9.13 7.54 -15.33
CA ASN A 85 -10.25 8.36 -14.85
C ASN A 85 -10.11 9.82 -15.25
N LYS A 86 -8.90 10.38 -15.18
CA LYS A 86 -8.61 11.77 -15.53
C LYS A 86 -8.86 12.09 -17.00
N GLU A 87 -8.43 11.19 -17.89
CA GLU A 87 -8.49 11.41 -19.34
C GLU A 87 -9.66 10.66 -20.00
N ASN A 88 -10.58 10.09 -19.23
CA ASN A 88 -11.74 9.35 -19.73
C ASN A 88 -12.60 10.17 -20.69
N GLU A 89 -12.82 11.45 -20.38
CA GLU A 89 -13.59 12.37 -21.21
C GLU A 89 -12.85 12.78 -22.52
N ASN A 90 -11.52 12.63 -22.55
CA ASN A 90 -10.66 13.03 -23.65
C ASN A 90 -10.33 11.90 -24.64
N ASN A 91 -11.07 10.79 -24.60
CA ASN A 91 -10.85 9.61 -25.44
C ASN A 91 -9.41 9.06 -25.31
N LEU A 92 -9.00 8.71 -24.10
CA LEU A 92 -7.69 8.12 -23.82
C LEU A 92 -7.48 6.82 -24.61
N GLU A 93 -6.41 6.74 -25.39
CA GLU A 93 -5.99 5.50 -26.05
C GLU A 93 -4.96 4.78 -25.17
N ILE A 94 -5.22 3.50 -24.90
CA ILE A 94 -4.34 2.67 -24.07
C ILE A 94 -3.62 1.68 -24.99
N MET A 95 -2.31 1.55 -24.82
CA MET A 95 -1.49 0.64 -25.62
C MET A 95 -0.32 0.08 -24.83
N THR A 96 0.17 -1.08 -25.26
CA THR A 96 1.39 -1.71 -24.74
C THR A 96 2.43 -1.79 -25.85
N MET A 97 3.73 -1.82 -25.50
CA MET A 97 4.79 -1.98 -26.52
C MET A 97 4.75 -3.33 -27.24
N ASN A 98 4.07 -4.33 -26.65
CA ASN A 98 3.93 -5.66 -27.24
C ASN A 98 2.83 -5.73 -28.31
N ASP A 99 2.00 -4.70 -28.45
CA ASP A 99 0.96 -4.64 -29.46
C ASP A 99 1.58 -4.44 -30.85
N ASN A 100 1.31 -5.30 -31.80
CA ASN A 100 1.82 -5.20 -33.17
C ASN A 100 1.48 -3.87 -33.87
N ASN A 101 0.44 -3.19 -33.42
CA ASN A 101 -0.10 -1.97 -34.01
C ASN A 101 0.14 -0.72 -33.14
N TYR A 102 0.97 -0.79 -32.05
CA TYR A 102 1.13 0.33 -31.13
C TYR A 102 1.63 1.60 -31.84
N MET A 103 2.59 1.46 -32.75
CA MET A 103 3.14 2.58 -33.51
C MET A 103 2.10 3.28 -34.39
N ARG A 104 1.19 2.52 -35.00
CA ARG A 104 0.10 3.09 -35.82
C ARG A 104 -0.90 3.85 -34.95
N LYS A 105 -1.29 3.28 -33.81
CA LYS A 105 -2.17 3.95 -32.85
C LYS A 105 -1.53 5.22 -32.31
N LEU A 106 -0.25 5.17 -31.92
CA LEU A 106 0.50 6.31 -31.43
C LEU A 106 0.55 7.44 -32.46
N LYS A 107 0.83 7.14 -33.73
CA LYS A 107 0.82 8.11 -34.83
C LYS A 107 -0.55 8.79 -34.97
N THR A 108 -1.62 8.04 -34.80
CA THR A 108 -2.99 8.56 -34.86
C THR A 108 -3.26 9.52 -33.68
N CYS A 109 -2.87 9.16 -32.45
CA CYS A 109 -3.01 10.00 -31.27
C CYS A 109 -2.22 11.32 -31.40
N ILE A 110 -0.99 11.27 -31.92
CA ILE A 110 -0.16 12.46 -32.14
C ILE A 110 -0.84 13.44 -33.12
N ARG A 111 -1.39 12.93 -34.21
CA ARG A 111 -2.06 13.76 -35.22
C ARG A 111 -3.34 14.42 -34.69
N PHE A 112 -4.16 13.67 -33.99
CA PHE A 112 -5.46 14.17 -33.50
C PHE A 112 -5.38 14.85 -32.13
N GLY A 113 -4.22 14.83 -31.46
CA GLY A 113 -4.06 15.42 -30.14
C GLY A 113 -4.74 14.63 -29.01
N GLN A 114 -4.97 13.33 -29.22
CA GLN A 114 -5.57 12.46 -28.21
C GLN A 114 -4.54 12.06 -27.14
N PRO A 115 -4.91 12.03 -25.86
CA PRO A 115 -4.02 11.52 -24.82
C PRO A 115 -3.78 10.01 -25.01
N CYS A 116 -2.55 9.60 -24.75
CA CYS A 116 -2.10 8.22 -24.89
C CYS A 116 -1.46 7.73 -23.60
N LEU A 117 -1.83 6.54 -23.17
CA LEU A 117 -1.23 5.83 -22.03
C LEU A 117 -0.52 4.58 -22.55
N MET A 118 0.80 4.53 -22.37
CA MET A 118 1.63 3.36 -22.66
C MET A 118 1.90 2.59 -21.37
N GLU A 119 1.33 1.39 -21.25
CA GLU A 119 1.43 0.56 -20.05
C GLU A 119 2.50 -0.53 -20.18
N GLY A 120 3.04 -0.94 -19.03
CA GLY A 120 3.93 -2.10 -18.92
C GLY A 120 5.28 -1.92 -19.61
N LEU A 121 5.85 -0.72 -19.56
CA LEU A 121 7.16 -0.45 -20.13
C LEU A 121 8.26 -1.19 -19.34
N GLY A 122 9.18 -1.82 -20.08
CA GLY A 122 10.39 -2.39 -19.52
C GLY A 122 11.48 -1.33 -19.25
N GLU A 123 12.69 -1.79 -18.93
CA GLU A 123 13.84 -0.91 -18.69
C GLU A 123 14.38 -0.27 -19.97
N ALA A 124 14.19 -0.93 -21.12
CA ALA A 124 14.58 -0.41 -22.42
C ALA A 124 13.36 0.17 -23.15
N LEU A 125 13.44 1.44 -23.55
CA LEU A 125 12.45 2.07 -24.41
C LEU A 125 12.86 1.91 -25.88
N ASP A 126 11.86 1.84 -26.77
CA ASP A 126 12.09 1.79 -28.22
C ASP A 126 12.74 3.11 -28.70
N MET A 127 13.87 3.00 -29.40
CA MET A 127 14.58 4.16 -29.97
C MET A 127 13.71 4.96 -30.96
N ALA A 128 12.69 4.33 -31.56
CA ALA A 128 11.74 5.02 -32.43
C ALA A 128 10.91 6.09 -31.69
N LEU A 129 10.83 6.03 -30.35
CA LEU A 129 10.14 7.02 -29.52
C LEU A 129 11.02 8.24 -29.18
N ASP A 130 12.32 8.18 -29.38
CA ASP A 130 13.26 9.25 -29.00
C ASP A 130 12.86 10.65 -29.49
N PRO A 131 12.47 10.85 -30.76
CA PRO A 131 12.04 12.16 -31.23
C PRO A 131 10.78 12.66 -30.51
N LEU A 132 9.90 11.76 -30.11
CA LEU A 132 8.69 12.09 -29.34
C LEU A 132 9.04 12.46 -27.90
N LEU A 133 9.95 11.70 -27.26
CA LEU A 133 10.39 11.95 -25.89
C LEU A 133 11.10 13.29 -25.75
N THR A 134 11.92 13.65 -26.74
CA THR A 134 12.66 14.93 -26.79
C THR A 134 11.83 16.07 -27.35
N LYS A 135 10.60 15.82 -27.83
CA LYS A 135 9.74 16.81 -28.51
C LYS A 135 10.46 17.50 -29.68
N ALA A 136 11.23 16.73 -30.46
CA ALA A 136 12.01 17.24 -31.61
C ALA A 136 11.10 17.61 -32.78
N THR A 137 10.33 18.69 -32.60
CA THR A 137 9.37 19.16 -33.61
C THR A 137 10.02 20.13 -34.58
N THR A 138 9.69 20.00 -35.87
CA THR A 138 10.11 20.95 -36.95
C THR A 138 8.89 21.72 -37.43
N LYS A 139 9.01 23.03 -37.53
CA LYS A 139 7.91 23.89 -38.02
C LYS A 139 8.01 24.05 -39.55
N LYS A 140 6.95 23.63 -40.25
CA LYS A 140 6.81 23.79 -41.71
C LYS A 140 5.43 24.37 -42.03
N GLY A 141 5.38 25.49 -42.73
CA GLY A 141 4.12 26.07 -43.20
C GLY A 141 3.12 26.45 -42.10
N GLY A 142 3.58 26.74 -40.87
CA GLY A 142 2.71 27.07 -39.74
C GLY A 142 2.31 25.88 -38.82
N THR A 143 2.46 24.66 -39.30
CA THR A 143 2.22 23.41 -38.54
C THR A 143 3.51 22.80 -38.00
N TYR A 144 3.41 22.10 -36.88
CA TYR A 144 4.53 21.37 -36.30
C TYR A 144 4.51 19.92 -36.77
N TYR A 145 5.68 19.42 -37.16
CA TYR A 145 5.87 18.04 -37.60
C TYR A 145 6.87 17.34 -36.69
N LEU A 146 6.59 16.07 -36.44
CA LEU A 146 7.44 15.17 -35.66
C LEU A 146 7.80 13.95 -36.50
N TYR A 147 9.08 13.54 -36.45
CA TYR A 147 9.56 12.36 -37.18
C TYR A 147 9.54 11.14 -36.24
N VAL A 148 8.61 10.19 -36.43
CA VAL A 148 8.45 9.00 -35.60
C VAL A 148 8.30 7.76 -36.45
N GLY A 149 9.11 6.72 -36.16
CA GLY A 149 9.04 5.45 -36.87
C GLY A 149 9.20 5.57 -38.39
N GLY A 150 10.13 6.41 -38.85
CA GLY A 150 10.44 6.58 -40.27
C GLY A 150 9.51 7.52 -41.05
N GLU A 151 8.50 8.11 -40.43
CA GLU A 151 7.52 9.00 -41.07
C GLU A 151 7.44 10.36 -40.40
N SER A 152 7.19 11.41 -41.20
CA SER A 152 6.92 12.76 -40.71
C SER A 152 5.43 12.92 -40.47
N ILE A 153 5.03 13.18 -39.23
CA ILE A 153 3.65 13.26 -38.78
C ILE A 153 3.36 14.67 -38.29
N GLU A 154 2.17 15.18 -38.56
CA GLU A 154 1.69 16.43 -38.00
C GLU A 154 1.52 16.27 -36.46
N TYR A 155 2.10 17.22 -35.72
CA TYR A 155 2.11 17.21 -34.27
C TYR A 155 1.07 18.20 -33.73
N SER A 156 0.08 17.66 -33.00
CA SER A 156 -0.92 18.47 -32.31
C SER A 156 -0.38 18.93 -30.93
N PRO A 157 -0.45 20.23 -30.61
CA PRO A 157 -0.06 20.73 -29.28
C PRO A 157 -0.86 20.16 -28.11
N ASN A 158 -2.06 19.66 -28.38
CA ASN A 158 -2.93 19.07 -27.37
C ASN A 158 -2.56 17.61 -27.01
N PHE A 159 -1.66 16.99 -27.77
CA PHE A 159 -1.21 15.64 -27.51
C PHE A 159 -0.54 15.51 -26.14
N ARG A 160 -0.90 14.45 -25.42
CA ARG A 160 -0.31 14.11 -24.12
C ARG A 160 0.08 12.64 -24.09
N LEU A 161 1.29 12.38 -23.62
CA LEU A 161 1.81 11.04 -23.44
C LEU A 161 2.01 10.76 -21.96
N TYR A 162 1.46 9.65 -21.50
CA TYR A 162 1.67 9.06 -20.19
C TYR A 162 2.32 7.69 -20.36
N MET A 163 3.27 7.38 -19.54
CA MET A 163 4.03 6.12 -19.60
C MET A 163 4.04 5.50 -18.20
N THR A 164 3.84 4.17 -18.11
CA THR A 164 3.88 3.46 -16.84
C THR A 164 4.72 2.20 -16.94
N THR A 165 5.42 1.88 -15.85
CA THR A 165 6.14 0.61 -15.69
C THR A 165 5.64 -0.12 -14.46
N ASN A 166 5.50 -1.45 -14.55
CA ASN A 166 5.13 -2.31 -13.44
C ASN A 166 6.35 -2.74 -12.59
N LEU A 167 7.56 -2.38 -13.04
CA LEU A 167 8.78 -2.70 -12.30
C LEU A 167 8.86 -1.84 -11.03
N ALA A 168 9.08 -2.48 -9.88
CA ALA A 168 9.17 -1.76 -8.60
C ALA A 168 10.49 -0.96 -8.47
N ASN A 169 11.57 -1.44 -9.07
CA ASN A 169 12.87 -0.78 -9.03
C ASN A 169 13.57 -0.85 -10.40
N PRO A 170 13.06 -0.13 -11.41
CA PRO A 170 13.65 -0.14 -12.75
C PRO A 170 14.97 0.62 -12.79
N HIS A 171 15.93 0.07 -13.51
CA HIS A 171 17.26 0.66 -13.76
C HIS A 171 17.32 1.29 -15.15
N TYR A 172 16.69 2.44 -15.31
CA TYR A 172 16.74 3.16 -16.58
C TYR A 172 18.13 3.75 -16.84
N MET A 173 18.59 3.63 -18.08
CA MET A 173 19.81 4.27 -18.54
C MET A 173 19.73 5.80 -18.35
N PRO A 174 20.85 6.48 -18.03
CA PRO A 174 20.89 7.95 -17.91
C PRO A 174 20.31 8.68 -19.12
N GLU A 175 20.51 8.15 -20.31
CA GLU A 175 19.99 8.69 -21.57
C GLU A 175 18.46 8.75 -21.59
N THR A 176 17.78 7.74 -21.08
CA THR A 176 16.33 7.68 -20.96
C THR A 176 15.83 8.60 -19.85
N SER A 177 16.51 8.56 -18.69
CA SER A 177 16.13 9.36 -17.52
C SER A 177 16.16 10.87 -17.76
N VAL A 178 17.03 11.34 -18.66
CA VAL A 178 17.10 12.76 -19.03
C VAL A 178 15.94 13.18 -19.95
N LYS A 179 15.40 12.26 -20.75
CA LYS A 179 14.33 12.56 -21.73
C LYS A 179 12.94 12.58 -21.10
N VAL A 180 12.74 11.88 -19.97
CA VAL A 180 11.44 11.73 -19.30
C VAL A 180 11.46 12.33 -17.90
N THR A 181 10.29 12.49 -17.28
CA THR A 181 10.17 12.80 -15.86
C THR A 181 9.79 11.52 -15.14
N LEU A 182 10.76 10.92 -14.42
CA LEU A 182 10.52 9.75 -13.60
C LEU A 182 9.74 10.15 -12.35
N ILE A 183 8.60 9.51 -12.12
CA ILE A 183 7.72 9.77 -10.99
C ILE A 183 7.43 8.45 -10.31
N ASN A 184 7.80 8.34 -9.03
CA ASN A 184 7.50 7.16 -8.23
C ASN A 184 6.06 7.23 -7.73
N PHE A 185 5.22 6.29 -8.17
CA PHE A 185 3.81 6.13 -7.76
C PHE A 185 3.59 4.89 -6.88
N MET A 186 4.65 4.38 -6.25
CA MET A 186 4.49 3.30 -5.28
C MET A 186 3.58 3.74 -4.15
N ILE A 187 2.73 2.81 -3.70
CA ILE A 187 1.79 3.07 -2.61
C ILE A 187 2.52 3.41 -1.31
N THR A 188 2.10 4.49 -0.67
CA THR A 188 2.58 4.86 0.65
C THR A 188 1.74 4.18 1.74
N GLU A 189 2.34 3.96 2.91
CA GLU A 189 1.61 3.38 4.05
C GLU A 189 0.42 4.26 4.47
N GLU A 190 0.58 5.58 4.40
CA GLU A 190 -0.49 6.54 4.71
C GLU A 190 -1.61 6.51 3.67
N GLY A 191 -1.28 6.51 2.38
CA GLY A 191 -2.25 6.45 1.29
C GLY A 191 -3.06 5.16 1.32
N LEU A 192 -2.41 4.02 1.55
CA LEU A 192 -3.10 2.75 1.68
C LEU A 192 -4.02 2.70 2.90
N ARG A 193 -3.54 3.22 4.04
CA ARG A 193 -4.35 3.28 5.27
C ARG A 193 -5.64 4.08 5.06
N GLU A 194 -5.58 5.22 4.37
CA GLU A 194 -6.75 6.04 4.09
C GLU A 194 -7.70 5.35 3.09
N GLN A 195 -7.19 4.69 2.06
CA GLN A 195 -8.00 3.91 1.12
C GLN A 195 -8.74 2.76 1.82
N ILE A 196 -8.04 1.98 2.65
CA ILE A 196 -8.64 0.89 3.43
C ILE A 196 -9.66 1.44 4.43
N LEU A 197 -9.36 2.56 5.09
CA LEU A 197 -10.29 3.21 6.02
C LEU A 197 -11.58 3.63 5.29
N GLY A 198 -11.47 4.28 4.13
CA GLY A 198 -12.61 4.65 3.31
C GLY A 198 -13.47 3.43 2.92
N LYS A 199 -12.80 2.34 2.48
CA LYS A 199 -13.49 1.07 2.16
C LYS A 199 -14.17 0.43 3.38
N THR A 200 -13.51 0.45 4.55
CA THR A 200 -14.10 -0.08 5.79
C THR A 200 -15.36 0.70 6.17
N VAL A 201 -15.27 2.04 6.17
CA VAL A 201 -16.40 2.92 6.52
C VAL A 201 -17.51 2.80 5.50
N SER A 202 -17.22 2.72 4.21
CA SER A 202 -18.24 2.56 3.15
C SER A 202 -19.02 1.25 3.30
N GLN A 203 -18.38 0.20 3.85
CA GLN A 203 -19.03 -1.08 4.11
C GLN A 203 -19.77 -1.11 5.45
N GLU A 204 -19.24 -0.51 6.51
CA GLU A 204 -19.81 -0.58 7.86
C GLU A 204 -20.84 0.54 8.11
N LYS A 205 -20.59 1.77 7.61
CA LYS A 205 -21.45 2.94 7.74
C LYS A 205 -21.51 3.73 6.42
N PRO A 206 -22.24 3.22 5.40
CA PRO A 206 -22.26 3.81 4.06
C PRO A 206 -22.78 5.25 4.05
N GLU A 207 -23.65 5.61 5.00
CA GLU A 207 -24.19 6.96 5.11
C GLU A 207 -23.11 8.01 5.39
N LEU A 208 -22.16 7.70 6.28
CA LEU A 208 -21.05 8.62 6.61
C LEU A 208 -20.12 8.86 5.42
N GLU A 209 -19.81 7.82 4.67
CA GLU A 209 -18.93 7.95 3.50
C GLU A 209 -19.63 8.69 2.35
N ALA A 210 -20.94 8.45 2.16
CA ALA A 210 -21.75 9.21 1.21
C ALA A 210 -21.83 10.71 1.59
N MET A 211 -22.00 11.03 2.88
CA MET A 211 -21.96 12.41 3.37
C MET A 211 -20.60 13.06 3.14
N LYS A 212 -19.50 12.36 3.44
CA LYS A 212 -18.15 12.87 3.20
C LYS A 212 -17.92 13.20 1.73
N ASN A 213 -18.26 12.27 0.83
CA ASN A 213 -18.10 12.46 -0.61
C ASN A 213 -18.95 13.66 -1.11
N LYS A 214 -20.17 13.82 -0.60
CA LYS A 214 -21.02 14.96 -0.91
C LYS A 214 -20.39 16.28 -0.44
N LEU A 215 -19.86 16.34 0.78
CA LEU A 215 -19.17 17.53 1.31
C LEU A 215 -17.94 17.88 0.50
N ILE A 216 -17.17 16.89 0.03
CA ILE A 216 -15.99 17.11 -0.82
C ILE A 216 -16.41 17.75 -2.15
N VAL A 217 -17.47 17.24 -2.80
CA VAL A 217 -17.98 17.80 -4.07
C VAL A 217 -18.51 19.21 -3.88
N GLU A 218 -19.37 19.44 -2.88
CA GLU A 218 -19.91 20.76 -2.56
C GLU A 218 -18.80 21.75 -2.20
N GLY A 219 -17.79 21.31 -1.42
CA GLY A 219 -16.63 22.13 -1.06
C GLY A 219 -15.79 22.55 -2.27
N ALA A 220 -15.59 21.63 -3.23
CA ALA A 220 -14.89 21.93 -4.49
C ALA A 220 -15.67 22.95 -5.33
N GLU A 221 -16.98 22.77 -5.46
CA GLU A 221 -17.84 23.69 -6.21
C GLU A 221 -17.89 25.07 -5.56
N ASN A 222 -18.03 25.16 -4.25
CA ASN A 222 -18.01 26.42 -3.51
C ASN A 222 -16.66 27.16 -3.68
N THR A 223 -15.55 26.45 -3.63
CA THR A 223 -14.22 27.06 -3.85
C THR A 223 -14.06 27.57 -5.28
N ARG A 224 -14.56 26.82 -6.27
CA ARG A 224 -14.56 27.28 -7.67
C ARG A 224 -15.40 28.55 -7.83
N ARG A 225 -16.61 28.59 -7.26
CA ARG A 225 -17.50 29.78 -7.30
C ARG A 225 -16.84 31.00 -6.65
N LEU A 226 -16.13 30.82 -5.53
CA LEU A 226 -15.37 31.92 -4.90
C LEU A 226 -14.29 32.47 -5.83
N LYS A 227 -13.50 31.64 -6.49
CA LYS A 227 -12.50 32.09 -7.47
C LYS A 227 -13.13 32.82 -8.66
N GLU A 228 -14.26 32.33 -9.17
CA GLU A 228 -14.99 33.01 -10.25
C GLU A 228 -15.49 34.37 -9.80
N LEU A 229 -15.97 34.50 -8.57
CA LEU A 229 -16.39 35.78 -7.98
C LEU A 229 -15.21 36.75 -7.81
N GLU A 230 -14.10 36.28 -7.27
CA GLU A 230 -12.86 37.07 -7.16
C GLU A 230 -12.41 37.59 -8.53
N SER A 231 -12.40 36.73 -9.54
CA SER A 231 -12.05 37.11 -10.91
C SER A 231 -13.01 38.15 -11.49
N LYS A 232 -14.34 38.02 -11.24
CA LYS A 232 -15.35 39.01 -11.65
C LYS A 232 -15.15 40.35 -10.95
N ILE A 233 -14.89 40.34 -9.65
CA ILE A 233 -14.60 41.55 -8.86
C ILE A 233 -13.36 42.25 -9.43
N LEU A 234 -12.26 41.51 -9.66
CA LEU A 234 -11.04 42.07 -10.24
C LEU A 234 -11.31 42.65 -11.64
N HIS A 235 -12.05 41.95 -12.49
CA HIS A 235 -12.39 42.43 -13.82
C HIS A 235 -13.23 43.73 -13.77
N VAL A 236 -14.23 43.83 -12.89
CA VAL A 236 -15.02 45.03 -12.70
C VAL A 236 -14.14 46.19 -12.22
N LEU A 237 -13.27 45.95 -11.24
CA LEU A 237 -12.35 46.96 -10.73
C LEU A 237 -11.35 47.45 -11.80
N MET A 238 -10.85 46.54 -12.67
CA MET A 238 -9.93 46.91 -13.76
C MET A 238 -10.59 47.60 -14.93
N SER A 239 -11.88 47.34 -15.17
CA SER A 239 -12.64 47.93 -16.30
C SER A 239 -13.31 49.28 -15.98
N SER A 240 -13.45 49.64 -14.70
CA SER A 240 -14.02 50.90 -14.27
C SER A 240 -13.10 52.06 -14.62
N LYS A 241 -13.63 53.01 -15.45
CA LYS A 241 -12.95 54.26 -15.85
C LYS A 241 -13.57 55.39 -15.01
N GLY A 242 -12.93 55.80 -13.91
CA GLY A 242 -13.38 56.88 -13.04
C GLY A 242 -13.64 56.43 -11.58
N SER A 243 -14.47 57.17 -10.85
CA SER A 243 -14.83 56.79 -9.48
C SER A 243 -15.76 55.58 -9.50
N ILE A 244 -15.38 54.49 -8.84
CA ILE A 244 -16.15 53.24 -8.77
C ILE A 244 -17.50 53.47 -8.07
N LEU A 245 -17.58 54.50 -7.20
CA LEU A 245 -18.80 54.85 -6.47
C LEU A 245 -19.88 55.52 -7.36
N ASP A 246 -19.50 56.05 -8.51
CA ASP A 246 -20.40 56.67 -9.45
C ASP A 246 -20.97 55.67 -10.50
N ASP A 247 -20.44 54.45 -10.54
CA ASP A 247 -20.90 53.38 -11.41
C ASP A 247 -21.89 52.46 -10.66
N GLU A 248 -23.17 52.70 -10.82
CA GLU A 248 -24.26 51.96 -10.16
C GLU A 248 -24.20 50.46 -10.50
N THR A 249 -23.76 50.10 -11.70
CA THR A 249 -23.62 48.71 -12.14
C THR A 249 -22.46 48.02 -11.41
N ALA A 250 -21.33 48.70 -11.24
CA ALA A 250 -20.19 48.19 -10.49
C ALA A 250 -20.52 48.00 -9.00
N VAL A 251 -21.21 48.95 -8.38
CA VAL A 251 -21.63 48.86 -6.97
C VAL A 251 -22.58 47.69 -6.75
N ASN A 252 -23.57 47.49 -7.67
CA ASN A 252 -24.52 46.39 -7.58
C ASN A 252 -23.81 44.99 -7.72
N VAL A 253 -22.88 44.87 -8.67
CA VAL A 253 -22.09 43.63 -8.84
C VAL A 253 -21.22 43.36 -7.62
N LEU A 254 -20.53 44.36 -7.07
CA LEU A 254 -19.72 44.22 -5.88
C LEU A 254 -20.54 43.81 -4.65
N THR A 255 -21.71 44.46 -4.45
CA THR A 255 -22.59 44.18 -3.32
C THR A 255 -23.17 42.76 -3.41
N SER A 256 -23.65 42.35 -4.57
CA SER A 256 -24.16 40.99 -4.79
C SER A 256 -23.07 39.93 -4.64
N SER A 257 -21.86 40.20 -5.16
CA SER A 257 -20.70 39.30 -5.03
C SER A 257 -20.28 39.15 -3.56
N LYS A 258 -20.27 40.24 -2.77
CA LYS A 258 -19.96 40.20 -1.34
C LYS A 258 -20.99 39.38 -0.57
N LYS A 259 -22.30 39.58 -0.86
CA LYS A 259 -23.37 38.80 -0.21
C LYS A 259 -23.20 37.30 -0.50
N LEU A 260 -23.00 36.94 -1.76
CA LEU A 260 -22.81 35.55 -2.17
C LEU A 260 -21.51 34.93 -1.59
N SER A 261 -20.43 35.70 -1.52
CA SER A 261 -19.19 35.28 -0.87
C SER A 261 -19.37 34.97 0.62
N ASN A 262 -20.13 35.83 1.34
CA ASN A 262 -20.43 35.59 2.75
C ASN A 262 -21.27 34.31 2.93
N GLU A 263 -22.30 34.11 2.11
CA GLU A 263 -23.16 32.90 2.15
C GLU A 263 -22.34 31.62 1.88
N ILE A 264 -21.42 31.66 0.92
CA ILE A 264 -20.54 30.53 0.64
C ILE A 264 -19.57 30.27 1.81
N THR A 265 -19.03 31.34 2.42
CA THR A 265 -18.11 31.22 3.56
C THR A 265 -18.83 30.60 4.77
N GLU A 266 -20.05 31.00 5.07
CA GLU A 266 -20.83 30.38 6.13
C GLU A 266 -21.14 28.91 5.86
N LYS A 267 -21.45 28.53 4.61
CA LYS A 267 -21.62 27.12 4.22
C LYS A 267 -20.35 26.33 4.38
N GLN A 268 -19.20 26.92 4.03
CA GLN A 268 -17.89 26.25 4.22
C GLN A 268 -17.54 26.03 5.69
N ILE A 269 -17.90 26.95 6.59
CA ILE A 269 -17.68 26.79 8.04
C ILE A 269 -18.50 25.60 8.56
N ARG A 270 -19.80 25.56 8.24
CA ARG A 270 -20.69 24.44 8.64
C ARG A 270 -20.22 23.10 8.05
N ALA A 271 -19.79 23.11 6.78
CA ALA A 271 -19.27 21.92 6.13
C ALA A 271 -18.01 21.38 6.84
N LYS A 272 -17.11 22.27 7.28
CA LYS A 272 -15.91 21.88 8.06
C LYS A 272 -16.27 21.28 9.42
N GLU A 273 -17.26 21.84 10.11
CA GLU A 273 -17.74 21.28 11.39
C GLU A 273 -18.27 19.86 11.19
N THR A 274 -19.10 19.65 10.17
CA THR A 274 -19.62 18.31 9.83
C THR A 274 -18.50 17.36 9.38
N GLU A 275 -17.50 17.84 8.64
CA GLU A 275 -16.33 17.07 8.23
C GLU A 275 -15.55 16.55 9.45
N ILE A 276 -15.36 17.38 10.47
CA ILE A 276 -14.69 16.98 11.73
C ILE A 276 -15.50 15.89 12.46
N GLU A 277 -16.83 16.03 12.52
CA GLU A 277 -17.69 15.01 13.14
C GLU A 277 -17.62 13.67 12.39
N ILE A 278 -17.64 13.69 11.07
CA ILE A 278 -17.50 12.50 10.23
C ILE A 278 -16.11 11.86 10.44
N ASP A 279 -15.04 12.67 10.45
CA ASP A 279 -13.69 12.16 10.65
C ASP A 279 -13.51 11.57 12.05
N ASN A 280 -14.11 12.14 13.09
CA ASN A 280 -14.12 11.54 14.42
C ASN A 280 -14.86 10.19 14.43
N ALA A 281 -15.99 10.07 13.75
CA ALA A 281 -16.72 8.81 13.63
C ALA A 281 -15.92 7.74 12.82
N ARG A 282 -15.10 8.16 11.86
CA ARG A 282 -14.22 7.28 11.08
C ARG A 282 -13.02 6.78 11.90
N GLN A 283 -12.56 7.57 12.88
CA GLN A 283 -11.39 7.22 13.70
C GLN A 283 -11.56 5.90 14.47
N VAL A 284 -12.77 5.50 14.77
CA VAL A 284 -13.08 4.20 15.40
C VAL A 284 -12.51 3.03 14.58
N TYR A 285 -12.50 3.13 13.23
CA TYR A 285 -12.03 2.07 12.33
C TYR A 285 -10.53 2.17 11.95
N VAL A 286 -9.81 3.17 12.45
CA VAL A 286 -8.36 3.33 12.21
C VAL A 286 -7.54 2.10 12.62
N PRO A 287 -7.84 1.38 13.73
CA PRO A 287 -7.11 0.16 14.06
C PRO A 287 -7.22 -0.93 12.98
N VAL A 288 -8.39 -1.06 12.32
CA VAL A 288 -8.59 -2.03 11.22
C VAL A 288 -7.73 -1.65 10.02
N SER A 289 -7.78 -0.38 9.60
CA SER A 289 -6.98 0.08 8.46
C SER A 289 -5.49 -0.03 8.72
N ARG A 290 -5.03 0.23 9.95
CA ARG A 290 -3.62 0.07 10.35
C ARG A 290 -3.17 -1.39 10.26
N CYS A 291 -3.95 -2.32 10.81
CA CYS A 291 -3.66 -3.75 10.73
C CYS A 291 -3.61 -4.24 9.27
N ALA A 292 -4.62 -3.88 8.48
CA ALA A 292 -4.68 -4.28 7.09
C ALA A 292 -3.50 -3.68 6.27
N THR A 293 -3.18 -2.42 6.46
CA THR A 293 -2.00 -1.80 5.82
C THR A 293 -0.71 -2.55 6.18
N ALA A 294 -0.52 -2.88 7.47
CA ALA A 294 0.66 -3.62 7.92
C ALA A 294 0.75 -5.02 7.29
N MET A 295 -0.38 -5.72 7.12
CA MET A 295 -0.43 -7.02 6.44
C MET A 295 -0.02 -6.89 4.98
N PHE A 296 -0.53 -5.90 4.24
CA PHE A 296 -0.14 -5.67 2.85
C PHE A 296 1.36 -5.37 2.73
N MET A 297 1.90 -4.48 3.59
CA MET A 297 3.32 -4.19 3.61
C MET A 297 4.19 -5.42 3.96
N THR A 298 3.64 -6.38 4.70
CA THR A 298 4.32 -7.66 4.95
C THR A 298 4.32 -8.54 3.70
N ILE A 299 3.18 -8.59 2.99
CA ILE A 299 3.04 -9.36 1.75
C ILE A 299 3.98 -8.83 0.66
N THR A 300 4.08 -7.52 0.49
CA THR A 300 5.01 -6.92 -0.49
C THR A 300 6.48 -7.19 -0.19
N GLN A 301 6.84 -7.44 1.08
CA GLN A 301 8.20 -7.85 1.44
C GLN A 301 8.55 -9.28 1.02
N LEU A 302 7.57 -10.13 0.70
CA LEU A 302 7.80 -11.50 0.24
C LEU A 302 8.51 -11.55 -1.11
N GLU A 303 8.36 -10.54 -1.95
CA GLU A 303 9.10 -10.40 -3.22
C GLU A 303 10.63 -10.41 -3.00
N LYS A 304 11.10 -9.91 -1.86
CA LYS A 304 12.54 -9.95 -1.49
C LYS A 304 13.04 -11.34 -1.15
N ILE A 305 12.15 -12.27 -0.81
CA ILE A 305 12.48 -13.67 -0.51
C ILE A 305 12.54 -14.46 -1.81
N ASP A 306 11.53 -14.28 -2.65
CA ASP A 306 11.45 -14.91 -3.97
C ASP A 306 10.68 -13.99 -4.93
N PRO A 307 11.23 -13.64 -6.10
CA PRO A 307 10.59 -12.77 -7.09
C PRO A 307 9.22 -13.27 -7.59
N MET A 308 8.91 -14.55 -7.39
CA MET A 308 7.59 -15.10 -7.73
C MET A 308 6.46 -14.59 -6.82
N TYR A 309 6.76 -14.11 -5.62
CA TYR A 309 5.77 -13.68 -4.64
C TYR A 309 5.34 -12.24 -4.90
N GLN A 310 4.61 -12.03 -5.98
CA GLN A 310 4.05 -10.75 -6.35
C GLN A 310 2.53 -10.76 -6.17
N TYR A 311 2.00 -9.75 -5.48
CA TYR A 311 0.59 -9.62 -5.18
C TYR A 311 0.09 -8.24 -5.59
N SER A 312 -1.03 -8.19 -6.29
CA SER A 312 -1.63 -6.92 -6.70
C SER A 312 -2.44 -6.30 -5.56
N LEU A 313 -2.49 -4.98 -5.55
CA LEU A 313 -3.32 -4.23 -4.61
C LEU A 313 -4.82 -4.51 -4.84
N ASP A 314 -5.24 -4.62 -6.10
CA ASP A 314 -6.65 -4.89 -6.45
C ASP A 314 -7.12 -6.21 -5.86
N TRP A 315 -6.32 -7.29 -6.00
CA TRP A 315 -6.60 -8.56 -5.36
C TRP A 315 -6.73 -8.42 -3.84
N TYR A 316 -5.81 -7.68 -3.22
CA TYR A 316 -5.81 -7.47 -1.79
C TYR A 316 -7.05 -6.71 -1.31
N MET A 317 -7.48 -5.68 -2.04
CA MET A 317 -8.68 -4.91 -1.74
C MET A 317 -9.96 -5.75 -1.89
N ILE A 318 -10.05 -6.60 -2.91
CA ILE A 318 -11.16 -7.54 -3.10
C ILE A 318 -11.21 -8.54 -1.93
N LEU A 319 -10.04 -9.08 -1.52
CA LEU A 319 -9.94 -9.99 -0.38
C LEU A 319 -10.40 -9.31 0.91
N PHE A 320 -10.04 -8.04 1.10
CA PHE A 320 -10.44 -7.24 2.25
C PHE A 320 -11.96 -7.04 2.29
N GLU A 321 -12.57 -6.59 1.20
CA GLU A 321 -14.02 -6.40 1.09
C GLU A 321 -14.77 -7.71 1.33
N THR A 322 -14.33 -8.80 0.73
CA THR A 322 -14.92 -10.13 0.92
C THR A 322 -14.83 -10.59 2.38
N SER A 323 -13.73 -10.29 3.06
CA SER A 323 -13.55 -10.61 4.48
C SER A 323 -14.50 -9.84 5.39
N ILE A 324 -14.79 -8.56 5.10
CA ILE A 324 -15.79 -7.78 5.82
C ILE A 324 -17.18 -8.40 5.66
N ILE A 325 -17.55 -8.77 4.43
CA ILE A 325 -18.85 -9.40 4.14
C ILE A 325 -18.98 -10.75 4.87
N ASN A 326 -17.94 -11.57 4.83
CA ASN A 326 -17.93 -12.88 5.50
C ASN A 326 -17.99 -12.75 7.03
N SER A 327 -17.35 -11.73 7.61
CA SER A 327 -17.40 -11.48 9.06
C SER A 327 -18.81 -11.16 9.57
N ARG A 328 -19.68 -10.60 8.71
CA ARG A 328 -21.11 -10.38 9.05
C ARG A 328 -21.88 -11.70 9.12
N ARG A 329 -21.59 -12.63 8.20
CA ARG A 329 -22.23 -13.97 8.17
C ARG A 329 -21.86 -14.80 9.39
N ILE A 330 -20.63 -14.70 9.88
CA ILE A 330 -20.18 -15.41 11.09
C ILE A 330 -20.96 -14.93 12.32
N ASN A 331 -21.16 -13.63 12.48
CA ASN A 331 -21.95 -13.08 13.59
C ASN A 331 -23.40 -13.54 13.56
N VAL A 332 -24.02 -13.61 12.38
CA VAL A 332 -25.41 -14.10 12.23
C VAL A 332 -25.52 -15.60 12.60
N ASN A 333 -24.54 -16.41 12.17
CA ASN A 333 -24.53 -17.86 12.49
C ASN A 333 -24.24 -18.14 13.98
N GLN A 334 -23.44 -17.32 14.64
CA GLN A 334 -23.23 -17.41 16.09
C GLN A 334 -24.49 -17.01 16.87
N GLN A 335 -25.24 -16.03 16.40
CA GLN A 335 -26.53 -15.67 16.98
C GLN A 335 -27.60 -16.75 16.78
N ASN A 336 -27.63 -17.39 15.60
CA ASN A 336 -28.60 -18.45 15.31
C ASN A 336 -28.30 -19.78 16.03
N ASN A 337 -27.06 -20.04 16.42
CA ASN A 337 -26.70 -21.22 17.23
C ASN A 337 -26.93 -21.02 18.74
N GLN A 338 -27.29 -19.81 19.17
CA GLN A 338 -27.65 -19.47 20.54
C GLN A 338 -29.18 -19.36 20.77
N ASP A 339 -30.00 -19.96 19.89
CA ASP A 339 -31.46 -19.99 19.97
C ASP A 339 -31.99 -20.82 21.15
N THR A 340 -31.51 -20.56 22.36
CA THR A 340 -32.15 -20.99 23.59
C THR A 340 -31.95 -19.97 24.72
N SER A 341 -32.34 -18.73 24.50
CA SER A 341 -32.87 -17.88 25.58
C SER A 341 -33.30 -16.51 25.11
N LEU A 342 -34.56 -16.20 25.32
CA LEU A 342 -35.18 -14.87 25.25
C LEU A 342 -34.47 -13.79 26.11
N LEU A 343 -33.43 -14.19 26.87
CA LEU A 343 -32.62 -13.30 27.74
C LEU A 343 -31.43 -12.66 27.07
N VAL A 344 -30.98 -13.13 25.87
CA VAL A 344 -29.78 -12.61 25.20
C VAL A 344 -30.05 -11.28 24.49
N ASN A 345 -31.31 -11.03 24.09
CA ASN A 345 -31.68 -9.75 23.45
C ASN A 345 -31.64 -8.54 24.41
N ASP A 346 -31.80 -8.79 25.73
CA ASP A 346 -31.74 -7.70 26.72
C ASP A 346 -30.30 -7.41 27.17
N ILE A 347 -29.43 -8.42 27.19
CA ILE A 347 -28.00 -8.25 27.55
C ILE A 347 -27.25 -7.48 26.46
N SER A 348 -27.58 -7.71 25.17
CA SER A 348 -26.94 -6.97 24.04
C SER A 348 -27.30 -5.48 24.00
N ARG A 349 -28.40 -5.08 24.65
CA ARG A 349 -28.78 -3.66 24.80
C ARG A 349 -28.05 -2.96 25.95
N CYS A 350 -27.48 -3.71 26.89
CA CYS A 350 -26.78 -3.16 28.05
C CYS A 350 -25.27 -2.97 27.84
N VAL A 351 -24.69 -3.51 26.75
CA VAL A 351 -23.27 -3.31 26.43
C VAL A 351 -23.05 -1.91 25.86
N PRO A 352 -22.13 -1.11 26.41
CA PRO A 352 -21.81 0.20 25.87
C PRO A 352 -21.43 0.16 24.39
N GLU A 353 -21.83 1.16 23.62
CA GLU A 353 -21.57 1.22 22.18
C GLU A 353 -20.08 1.13 21.85
N ALA A 354 -19.23 1.64 22.75
CA ALA A 354 -17.77 1.54 22.64
C ALA A 354 -17.25 0.10 22.73
N GLU A 355 -17.81 -0.74 23.59
CA GLU A 355 -17.41 -2.16 23.73
C GLU A 355 -17.82 -2.96 22.49
N ARG A 356 -19.01 -2.71 21.94
CA ARG A 356 -19.47 -3.33 20.68
C ARG A 356 -18.58 -2.96 19.51
N ALA A 357 -18.11 -1.71 19.47
CA ALA A 357 -17.18 -1.25 18.44
C ALA A 357 -15.82 -1.97 18.56
N ILE A 358 -15.31 -2.17 19.77
CA ILE A 358 -14.06 -2.89 20.02
C ILE A 358 -14.18 -4.36 19.57
N ASP A 359 -15.25 -5.04 19.96
CA ASP A 359 -15.48 -6.44 19.57
C ASP A 359 -15.62 -6.58 18.04
N ARG A 360 -16.29 -5.62 17.40
CA ARG A 360 -16.40 -5.59 15.94
C ARG A 360 -15.04 -5.41 15.26
N ILE A 361 -14.20 -4.52 15.77
CA ILE A 361 -12.84 -4.28 15.28
C ILE A 361 -11.98 -5.54 15.41
N LEU A 362 -12.04 -6.23 16.56
CA LEU A 362 -11.32 -7.48 16.78
C LEU A 362 -11.78 -8.57 15.82
N THR A 363 -13.08 -8.70 15.61
CA THR A 363 -13.66 -9.67 14.67
C THR A 363 -13.20 -9.40 13.24
N LEU A 364 -13.24 -8.14 12.79
CA LEU A 364 -12.77 -7.75 11.47
C LEU A 364 -11.29 -8.07 11.28
N ASN A 365 -10.44 -7.70 12.24
CA ASN A 365 -9.01 -7.95 12.17
C ASN A 365 -8.69 -9.45 12.12
N ASN A 366 -9.33 -10.26 12.96
CA ASN A 366 -9.10 -11.70 13.00
C ASN A 366 -9.59 -12.39 11.72
N CYS A 367 -10.80 -12.08 11.25
CA CYS A 367 -11.33 -12.64 10.00
C CYS A 367 -10.45 -12.28 8.81
N PHE A 368 -9.96 -11.06 8.76
CA PHE A 368 -9.10 -10.61 7.67
C PHE A 368 -7.71 -11.24 7.75
N ALA A 369 -7.10 -11.32 8.93
CA ALA A 369 -5.81 -11.99 9.12
C ALA A 369 -5.87 -13.47 8.70
N ASP A 370 -6.94 -14.19 9.07
CA ASP A 370 -7.16 -15.57 8.64
C ASP A 370 -7.33 -15.69 7.11
N ALA A 371 -8.08 -14.77 6.49
CA ALA A 371 -8.29 -14.75 5.05
C ALA A 371 -6.97 -14.49 4.29
N VAL A 372 -6.20 -13.51 4.73
CA VAL A 372 -4.88 -13.18 4.17
C VAL A 372 -3.94 -14.37 4.31
N TYR A 373 -3.85 -14.95 5.50
CA TYR A 373 -2.98 -16.10 5.76
C TYR A 373 -3.31 -17.28 4.84
N LYS A 374 -4.59 -17.68 4.76
CA LYS A 374 -5.03 -18.80 3.92
C LYS A 374 -4.71 -18.56 2.44
N ASN A 375 -5.00 -17.38 1.93
CA ASN A 375 -4.80 -17.06 0.52
C ASN A 375 -3.31 -16.96 0.15
N VAL A 376 -2.50 -16.29 0.97
CA VAL A 376 -1.07 -16.15 0.73
C VAL A 376 -0.35 -17.50 0.87
N CYS A 377 -0.68 -18.31 1.88
CA CYS A 377 -0.07 -19.64 2.06
C CYS A 377 -0.33 -20.62 0.92
N ARG A 378 -1.37 -20.41 0.09
CA ARG A 378 -1.61 -21.21 -1.12
C ARG A 378 -0.48 -21.08 -2.15
N SER A 379 0.11 -19.90 -2.24
CA SER A 379 1.17 -19.59 -3.22
C SER A 379 2.58 -19.72 -2.66
N LEU A 380 2.75 -19.84 -1.34
CA LEU A 380 4.06 -19.96 -0.69
C LEU A 380 4.58 -21.40 -0.70
N PHE A 381 5.88 -21.53 -0.97
CA PHE A 381 6.58 -22.79 -0.70
C PHE A 381 6.56 -23.14 0.79
N GLU A 382 6.53 -24.42 1.12
CA GLU A 382 6.40 -24.92 2.49
C GLU A 382 7.43 -24.32 3.45
N ARG A 383 8.68 -24.22 2.98
CA ARG A 383 9.80 -23.63 3.74
C ARG A 383 9.60 -22.15 4.14
N HIS A 384 8.77 -21.40 3.38
CA HIS A 384 8.58 -19.96 3.60
C HIS A 384 7.32 -19.65 4.42
N LYS A 385 6.42 -20.61 4.61
CA LYS A 385 5.16 -20.40 5.34
C LYS A 385 5.35 -19.96 6.78
N LEU A 386 6.26 -20.63 7.51
CA LEU A 386 6.55 -20.25 8.90
C LEU A 386 7.21 -18.87 9.00
N LEU A 387 8.07 -18.52 8.04
CA LEU A 387 8.67 -17.19 7.98
C LEU A 387 7.60 -16.11 7.76
N PHE A 388 6.67 -16.35 6.85
CA PHE A 388 5.53 -15.46 6.64
C PHE A 388 4.69 -15.30 7.91
N SER A 389 4.37 -16.40 8.61
CA SER A 389 3.64 -16.37 9.88
C SER A 389 4.36 -15.53 10.93
N LEU A 390 5.68 -15.67 11.04
CA LEU A 390 6.50 -14.87 11.95
C LEU A 390 6.47 -13.37 11.59
N MET A 391 6.69 -13.04 10.31
CA MET A 391 6.65 -11.65 9.83
C MET A 391 5.30 -11.01 10.09
N LEU A 392 4.22 -11.74 9.82
CA LEU A 392 2.85 -11.29 10.06
C LEU A 392 2.59 -11.04 11.55
N THR A 393 2.97 -11.99 12.41
CA THR A 393 2.83 -11.86 13.88
C THR A 393 3.53 -10.62 14.41
N ILE A 394 4.78 -10.41 14.01
CA ILE A 394 5.57 -9.26 14.45
C ILE A 394 4.98 -7.94 13.98
N LYS A 395 4.53 -7.88 12.72
CA LYS A 395 3.89 -6.66 12.20
C LYS A 395 2.59 -6.34 12.91
N LEU A 396 1.76 -7.33 13.21
CA LEU A 396 0.53 -7.15 13.97
C LEU A 396 0.81 -6.72 15.41
N MET A 397 1.84 -7.27 16.06
CA MET A 397 2.29 -6.82 17.38
C MET A 397 2.73 -5.36 17.37
N ASN A 398 3.51 -4.95 16.37
CA ASN A 398 3.95 -3.56 16.21
C ASN A 398 2.76 -2.60 15.98
N CYS A 399 1.70 -3.06 15.31
CA CYS A 399 0.48 -2.29 15.14
C CYS A 399 -0.31 -2.14 16.43
N ALA A 400 -0.34 -3.19 17.25
CA ALA A 400 -1.03 -3.16 18.54
C ALA A 400 -0.30 -2.27 19.56
N ASN A 401 1.04 -2.33 19.61
CA ASN A 401 1.88 -1.58 20.52
C ASN A 401 2.96 -0.79 19.78
N PRO A 402 2.66 0.39 19.23
CA PRO A 402 3.63 1.18 18.45
C PRO A 402 4.85 1.64 19.27
N ASN A 403 4.70 1.79 20.58
CA ASN A 403 5.78 2.26 21.46
C ASN A 403 6.91 1.24 21.59
N ASP A 404 6.61 -0.05 21.50
CA ASP A 404 7.55 -1.16 21.65
C ASP A 404 8.09 -1.66 20.30
N ALA A 405 7.58 -1.10 19.20
CA ALA A 405 7.89 -1.56 17.85
C ALA A 405 9.39 -1.50 17.51
N ASP A 406 10.10 -0.47 17.98
CA ASP A 406 11.54 -0.33 17.73
C ASP A 406 12.33 -1.44 18.42
N ASP A 407 11.97 -1.81 19.64
CA ASP A 407 12.65 -2.86 20.39
C ASP A 407 12.35 -4.24 19.82
N VAL A 408 11.10 -4.52 19.45
CA VAL A 408 10.70 -5.74 18.74
C VAL A 408 11.46 -5.89 17.42
N ASN A 409 11.61 -4.82 16.64
CA ASN A 409 12.36 -4.84 15.39
C ASN A 409 13.86 -5.08 15.60
N LYS A 410 14.45 -4.61 16.70
CA LYS A 410 15.86 -4.89 17.06
C LYS A 410 16.05 -6.37 17.38
N TYR A 411 15.13 -6.98 18.17
CA TYR A 411 15.17 -8.43 18.43
C TYR A 411 15.02 -9.25 17.16
N LEU A 412 14.08 -8.87 16.27
CA LEU A 412 13.93 -9.52 14.98
C LEU A 412 15.21 -9.42 14.13
N ARG A 413 15.79 -8.23 14.06
CA ARG A 413 17.05 -8.02 13.35
C ARG A 413 18.17 -8.90 13.95
N PHE A 414 18.24 -9.02 15.27
CA PHE A 414 19.18 -9.93 15.92
C PHE A 414 18.95 -11.38 15.52
N LEU A 415 17.70 -11.85 15.47
CA LEU A 415 17.34 -13.21 15.05
C LEU A 415 17.71 -13.49 13.59
N MET A 416 17.60 -12.50 12.70
CA MET A 416 17.82 -12.66 11.25
C MET A 416 19.27 -12.44 10.83
N THR A 417 20.03 -11.62 11.55
CA THR A 417 21.42 -11.29 11.21
C THR A 417 22.39 -12.02 12.14
N GLY A 418 23.45 -12.61 11.61
CA GLY A 418 24.50 -13.26 12.39
C GLY A 418 25.87 -12.68 12.07
N GLY A 419 26.82 -12.99 12.96
CA GLY A 419 28.22 -12.69 12.78
C GLY A 419 28.65 -11.32 13.31
N THR A 420 29.79 -11.31 13.96
CA THR A 420 30.55 -10.12 14.34
C THR A 420 31.91 -10.18 13.68
N SER A 421 32.40 -9.06 13.18
CA SER A 421 33.74 -8.94 12.61
C SER A 421 34.87 -9.02 13.65
N THR A 422 34.53 -8.77 14.92
CA THR A 422 35.46 -8.81 16.06
C THR A 422 34.88 -9.74 17.12
N VAL A 423 35.63 -10.78 17.46
CA VAL A 423 35.27 -11.71 18.55
C VAL A 423 35.93 -11.16 19.82
N PRO A 424 35.16 -10.79 20.85
CA PRO A 424 35.74 -10.40 22.14
C PRO A 424 36.37 -11.64 22.83
N ASP A 425 37.31 -11.39 23.75
CA ASP A 425 37.95 -12.46 24.51
C ASP A 425 36.92 -13.34 25.22
N ASN A 426 36.99 -14.65 25.01
CA ASN A 426 36.00 -15.58 25.52
C ASN A 426 36.33 -16.01 26.95
N GLU A 427 35.65 -15.42 27.92
CA GLU A 427 35.82 -15.76 29.34
C GLU A 427 35.28 -17.15 29.71
N CYS A 428 34.46 -17.74 28.85
CA CYS A 428 33.83 -19.06 29.05
C CYS A 428 34.34 -20.11 28.07
N SER A 429 35.57 -19.97 27.60
CA SER A 429 36.19 -20.83 26.57
C SER A 429 36.22 -22.34 26.89
N SER A 430 36.05 -22.73 28.16
CA SER A 430 36.01 -24.10 28.60
C SER A 430 34.77 -24.90 28.11
N TRP A 431 33.65 -24.23 27.83
CA TRP A 431 32.40 -24.87 27.43
C TRP A 431 31.65 -24.15 26.32
N CYS A 432 31.88 -22.85 26.16
CA CYS A 432 31.17 -22.01 25.17
C CYS A 432 32.09 -21.74 23.97
N SER A 433 31.57 -21.94 22.75
CA SER A 433 32.33 -21.65 21.53
C SER A 433 32.47 -20.11 21.35
N ASP A 434 33.58 -19.70 20.69
CA ASP A 434 33.85 -18.27 20.42
C ASP A 434 32.69 -17.61 19.61
N SER A 435 32.07 -18.37 18.71
CA SER A 435 30.93 -17.90 17.94
C SER A 435 29.68 -17.66 18.82
N SER A 436 29.42 -18.54 19.78
CA SER A 436 28.32 -18.37 20.75
C SER A 436 28.60 -17.22 21.71
N TRP A 437 29.85 -17.11 22.18
CA TRP A 437 30.27 -15.99 23.04
C TRP A 437 30.11 -14.63 22.34
N ALA A 438 30.53 -14.53 21.10
CA ALA A 438 30.35 -13.32 20.31
C ALA A 438 28.87 -12.89 20.16
N GLU A 439 27.96 -13.88 19.98
CA GLU A 439 26.53 -13.59 19.90
C GLU A 439 25.94 -13.19 21.28
N ILE A 440 26.42 -13.76 22.40
CA ILE A 440 26.05 -13.35 23.76
C ILE A 440 26.44 -11.89 24.01
N CYS A 441 27.68 -11.51 23.69
CA CYS A 441 28.16 -10.15 23.83
C CYS A 441 27.38 -9.18 22.92
N ARG A 442 27.08 -9.60 21.70
CA ARG A 442 26.28 -8.80 20.75
C ARG A 442 24.86 -8.55 21.26
N LEU A 443 24.21 -9.56 21.84
CA LEU A 443 22.86 -9.43 22.42
C LEU A 443 22.87 -8.46 23.61
N SER A 444 23.82 -8.63 24.53
CA SER A 444 23.96 -7.77 25.70
C SER A 444 24.16 -6.30 25.30
N LYS A 445 25.10 -6.04 24.38
CA LYS A 445 25.39 -4.69 23.85
C LYS A 445 24.19 -4.07 23.12
N MET A 446 23.44 -4.86 22.35
CA MET A 446 22.23 -4.39 21.68
C MET A 446 21.17 -3.93 22.69
N CYS A 447 21.00 -4.69 23.78
CA CYS A 447 20.02 -4.38 24.81
C CYS A 447 20.38 -3.12 25.63
N GLU A 448 21.66 -2.70 25.70
CA GLU A 448 22.06 -1.44 26.32
C GLU A 448 21.41 -0.22 25.65
N THR A 449 21.15 -0.30 24.36
CA THR A 449 20.55 0.79 23.57
C THR A 449 19.02 0.77 23.54
N MET A 450 18.37 -0.16 24.26
CA MET A 450 16.93 -0.31 24.31
C MET A 450 16.32 0.49 25.46
N LYS A 451 15.08 0.96 25.23
CA LYS A 451 14.31 1.69 26.22
C LYS A 451 13.82 0.77 27.34
N ASP A 452 13.51 -0.47 26.95
CA ASP A 452 13.05 -1.49 27.86
C ASP A 452 14.19 -1.85 28.82
N GLY A 453 14.05 -1.54 30.09
CA GLY A 453 15.04 -1.71 31.14
C GLY A 453 15.36 -3.18 31.47
N THR A 454 15.41 -4.04 30.47
CA THR A 454 15.50 -5.48 30.59
C THR A 454 16.84 -5.92 31.18
N GLU A 455 16.74 -6.92 32.04
CA GLU A 455 17.86 -7.65 32.61
C GLU A 455 18.83 -8.28 31.55
N LEU A 456 18.42 -8.30 30.28
CA LEU A 456 19.27 -8.72 29.15
C LEU A 456 20.52 -7.85 28.94
N LYS A 457 20.53 -6.60 29.43
CA LYS A 457 21.74 -5.76 29.43
C LYS A 457 22.92 -6.41 30.16
N ARG A 458 22.61 -7.23 31.17
CA ARG A 458 23.60 -7.96 31.98
C ARG A 458 23.73 -9.43 31.59
N PHE A 459 23.23 -9.81 30.41
CA PHE A 459 23.19 -11.21 29.98
C PHE A 459 24.58 -11.86 29.96
N GLN A 460 25.60 -11.17 29.43
CA GLN A 460 26.97 -11.63 29.46
C GLN A 460 27.45 -11.97 30.88
N MET A 461 27.20 -11.06 31.85
CA MET A 461 27.59 -11.28 33.25
C MET A 461 26.86 -12.46 33.87
N LYS A 462 25.57 -12.65 33.56
CA LYS A 462 24.78 -13.79 34.08
C LYS A 462 25.33 -15.13 33.57
N VAL A 463 25.82 -15.17 32.34
CA VAL A 463 26.46 -16.37 31.77
C VAL A 463 27.78 -16.69 32.50
N ILE A 464 28.59 -15.68 32.81
CA ILE A 464 29.84 -15.82 33.55
C ILE A 464 29.61 -16.28 34.99
N GLN A 465 28.56 -15.74 35.66
CA GLN A 465 28.24 -16.06 37.05
C GLN A 465 27.75 -17.50 37.28
N SER A 466 27.11 -18.12 36.30
CA SER A 466 26.48 -19.43 36.44
C SER A 466 26.81 -20.37 35.27
N PRO A 467 28.10 -20.67 34.97
CA PRO A 467 28.53 -21.38 33.78
C PRO A 467 27.97 -22.80 33.69
N GLN A 468 27.82 -23.51 34.82
CA GLN A 468 27.28 -24.86 34.86
C GLN A 468 25.81 -24.94 34.40
N LEU A 469 24.97 -24.06 34.90
CA LEU A 469 23.54 -24.04 34.53
C LEU A 469 23.37 -23.71 33.02
N TRP A 470 24.19 -22.80 32.50
CA TRP A 470 24.15 -22.44 31.08
C TRP A 470 24.69 -23.55 30.18
N ASN A 471 25.69 -24.28 30.64
CA ASN A 471 26.18 -25.45 29.91
C ASN A 471 25.15 -26.60 29.87
N GLU A 472 24.48 -26.88 30.99
CA GLU A 472 23.37 -27.85 31.03
C GLU A 472 22.21 -27.42 30.10
N PHE A 473 21.85 -26.15 30.11
CA PHE A 473 20.85 -25.60 29.20
C PHE A 473 21.26 -25.74 27.73
N ALA A 474 22.51 -25.40 27.37
CA ALA A 474 23.03 -25.50 26.01
C ALA A 474 23.14 -26.93 25.49
N THR A 475 23.43 -27.89 26.37
CA THR A 475 23.60 -29.32 26.02
C THR A 475 22.31 -30.12 26.13
N SER A 476 21.23 -29.55 26.65
CA SER A 476 19.94 -30.24 26.78
C SER A 476 19.37 -30.68 25.42
N VAL A 477 18.57 -31.75 25.44
CA VAL A 477 17.95 -32.31 24.22
C VAL A 477 16.99 -31.29 23.58
N ASP A 478 16.17 -30.62 24.37
CA ASP A 478 15.24 -29.60 23.91
C ASP A 478 15.29 -28.35 24.82
N PRO A 479 16.18 -27.40 24.54
CA PRO A 479 16.30 -26.18 25.33
C PRO A 479 15.12 -25.23 25.14
N SER A 480 14.28 -25.44 24.13
CA SER A 480 13.13 -24.56 23.87
C SER A 480 12.00 -24.69 24.89
N VAL A 481 11.92 -25.82 25.59
CA VAL A 481 10.91 -26.12 26.60
C VAL A 481 11.39 -25.83 28.03
N LEU A 482 12.71 -25.80 28.22
CA LEU A 482 13.29 -25.56 29.54
C LEU A 482 13.19 -24.06 29.93
N PRO A 483 13.01 -23.77 31.23
CA PRO A 483 13.11 -22.41 31.72
C PRO A 483 14.55 -21.87 31.51
N ILE A 484 14.66 -20.62 31.11
CA ILE A 484 15.95 -19.99 30.90
C ILE A 484 16.68 -19.80 32.25
N PRO A 485 17.93 -20.25 32.37
CA PRO A 485 18.70 -20.14 33.61
C PRO A 485 18.90 -18.66 34.04
N GLY A 486 18.96 -18.45 35.36
CA GLY A 486 19.26 -17.15 35.95
C GLY A 486 18.04 -16.46 36.57
N ASP A 487 18.31 -15.47 37.39
CA ASP A 487 17.28 -14.60 37.95
C ASP A 487 17.06 -13.41 37.00
N TRP A 488 15.82 -13.30 36.50
CA TRP A 488 15.40 -12.27 35.53
C TRP A 488 14.57 -11.16 36.19
N GLY A 489 14.63 -11.05 37.53
CA GLY A 489 13.94 -10.01 38.30
C GLY A 489 12.41 -10.15 38.28
N ASN A 490 11.73 -9.04 38.50
CA ASN A 490 10.25 -9.02 38.63
C ASN A 490 9.50 -9.15 37.29
N ALA A 491 10.17 -9.00 36.15
CA ALA A 491 9.54 -9.10 34.83
C ALA A 491 10.01 -10.38 34.12
N PRO A 492 9.10 -11.32 33.81
CA PRO A 492 9.48 -12.49 33.05
C PRO A 492 9.93 -12.11 31.65
N LEU A 493 10.89 -12.88 31.08
CA LEU A 493 11.33 -12.72 29.72
C LEU A 493 10.17 -12.93 28.75
N THR A 494 10.11 -12.11 27.72
CA THR A 494 9.18 -12.33 26.61
C THR A 494 9.66 -13.50 25.74
N LEU A 495 8.76 -14.24 25.11
CA LEU A 495 9.12 -15.34 24.21
C LEU A 495 10.10 -14.91 23.10
N LEU A 496 10.03 -13.67 22.65
CA LEU A 496 10.95 -13.13 21.65
C LEU A 496 12.38 -12.96 22.20
N GLN A 497 12.49 -12.53 23.46
CA GLN A 497 13.77 -12.44 24.19
C GLN A 497 14.34 -13.83 24.45
N GLU A 498 13.50 -14.79 24.85
CA GLU A 498 13.88 -16.21 24.99
C GLU A 498 14.46 -16.76 23.68
N MET A 499 13.81 -16.48 22.54
CA MET A 499 14.33 -16.88 21.21
C MET A 499 15.69 -16.28 20.91
N CYS A 500 15.96 -15.03 21.31
CA CYS A 500 17.26 -14.39 21.12
C CYS A 500 18.35 -15.07 21.98
N ILE A 501 18.04 -15.44 23.21
CA ILE A 501 18.95 -16.19 24.09
C ILE A 501 19.23 -17.58 23.50
N LEU A 502 18.20 -18.33 23.12
CA LEU A 502 18.33 -19.65 22.50
C LEU A 502 19.21 -19.60 21.26
N ARG A 503 19.08 -18.57 20.44
CA ARG A 503 19.89 -18.40 19.24
C ARG A 503 21.38 -18.27 19.54
N CYS A 504 21.76 -17.69 20.68
CA CYS A 504 23.16 -17.56 21.07
C CYS A 504 23.84 -18.93 21.28
N PHE A 505 23.11 -19.90 21.83
CA PHE A 505 23.62 -21.23 22.16
C PHE A 505 23.29 -22.30 21.12
N ARG A 506 22.02 -22.34 20.68
CA ARG A 506 21.45 -23.41 19.87
C ARG A 506 20.62 -22.82 18.71
N LYS A 507 21.26 -22.67 17.56
CA LYS A 507 20.61 -22.17 16.34
C LYS A 507 19.51 -23.09 15.82
N ASP A 508 19.64 -24.42 16.06
CA ASP A 508 18.66 -25.43 15.72
C ASP A 508 17.34 -25.30 16.51
N ALA A 509 17.39 -24.82 17.74
CA ALA A 509 16.22 -24.61 18.60
C ALA A 509 15.42 -23.34 18.24
N VAL A 510 15.90 -22.49 17.36
CA VAL A 510 15.19 -21.26 16.95
C VAL A 510 13.88 -21.59 16.21
N LEU A 511 13.90 -22.62 15.35
CA LEU A 511 12.73 -23.00 14.56
C LEU A 511 11.55 -23.51 15.44
N PRO A 512 11.76 -24.45 16.38
CA PRO A 512 10.73 -24.85 17.34
C PRO A 512 10.22 -23.68 18.19
N SER A 513 11.13 -22.81 18.66
CA SER A 513 10.78 -21.63 19.45
C SER A 513 9.95 -20.62 18.65
N THR A 514 10.23 -20.45 17.36
CA THR A 514 9.43 -19.63 16.45
C THR A 514 7.99 -20.17 16.36
N LYS A 515 7.83 -21.48 16.22
CA LYS A 515 6.49 -22.10 16.23
C LYS A 515 5.75 -21.83 17.53
N ARG A 516 6.42 -21.97 18.67
CA ARG A 516 5.85 -21.68 19.99
C ARG A 516 5.46 -20.20 20.11
N PHE A 517 6.31 -19.28 19.65
CA PHE A 517 6.04 -17.83 19.66
C PHE A 517 4.82 -17.49 18.82
N VAL A 518 4.77 -17.92 17.56
CA VAL A 518 3.63 -17.67 16.67
C VAL A 518 2.36 -18.28 17.24
N GLY A 519 2.41 -19.54 17.73
CA GLY A 519 1.24 -20.21 18.31
C GLY A 519 0.72 -19.59 19.60
N SER A 520 1.56 -18.86 20.35
CA SER A 520 1.16 -18.14 21.56
C SER A 520 0.52 -16.77 21.28
N LYS A 521 0.92 -16.11 20.19
CA LYS A 521 0.45 -14.76 19.83
C LYS A 521 -0.69 -14.78 18.82
N MET A 522 -0.68 -15.77 17.93
CA MET A 522 -1.70 -16.03 16.95
C MET A 522 -2.41 -17.37 17.25
N SER A 523 -3.41 -17.73 16.48
CA SER A 523 -4.03 -19.04 16.64
C SER A 523 -3.14 -20.17 16.08
N LYS A 524 -3.41 -21.43 16.48
CA LYS A 524 -2.70 -22.61 15.96
C LYS A 524 -2.84 -22.79 14.44
N THR A 525 -3.84 -22.18 13.82
CA THR A 525 -4.06 -22.18 12.36
C THR A 525 -2.91 -21.53 11.60
N PHE A 526 -2.19 -20.59 12.22
CA PHE A 526 -1.03 -19.92 11.62
C PHE A 526 0.27 -20.75 11.67
N LEU A 527 0.25 -21.90 12.33
CA LEU A 527 1.36 -22.87 12.36
C LEU A 527 1.21 -23.95 11.30
N SER A 528 -0.03 -24.35 11.04
CA SER A 528 -0.38 -25.42 10.11
C SER A 528 -1.42 -24.87 9.14
N PRO A 529 -1.00 -24.37 7.97
CA PRO A 529 -1.96 -23.88 6.98
C PRO A 529 -2.92 -25.01 6.62
N PRO A 530 -4.21 -24.70 6.42
CA PRO A 530 -5.18 -25.72 6.04
C PRO A 530 -4.73 -26.38 4.73
N PRO A 531 -5.05 -27.68 4.53
CA PRO A 531 -4.74 -28.37 3.30
C PRO A 531 -5.38 -27.63 2.11
N PHE A 532 -4.72 -27.69 0.97
CA PHE A 532 -5.21 -27.05 -0.26
C PHE A 532 -6.61 -27.57 -0.61
N ASN A 533 -7.58 -26.69 -0.74
CA ASN A 533 -8.93 -27.00 -1.17
C ASN A 533 -9.18 -26.44 -2.58
N LEU A 534 -9.23 -27.35 -3.56
CA LEU A 534 -9.44 -27.00 -4.97
C LEU A 534 -10.77 -26.29 -5.21
N SER A 535 -11.83 -26.69 -4.50
CA SER A 535 -13.16 -26.09 -4.67
C SER A 535 -13.19 -24.62 -4.21
N GLU A 536 -12.54 -24.29 -3.09
CA GLU A 536 -12.42 -22.91 -2.63
C GLU A 536 -11.55 -22.08 -3.57
N ALA A 537 -10.43 -22.63 -4.03
CA ALA A 537 -9.55 -21.96 -4.98
C ALA A 537 -10.26 -21.69 -6.32
N PHE A 538 -11.12 -22.58 -6.75
CA PHE A 538 -11.91 -22.40 -7.98
C PHE A 538 -12.96 -21.27 -7.83
N VAL A 539 -13.60 -21.15 -6.67
CA VAL A 539 -14.55 -20.05 -6.40
C VAL A 539 -13.84 -18.69 -6.42
N ASP A 540 -12.59 -18.63 -5.94
CA ASP A 540 -11.77 -17.41 -5.94
C ASP A 540 -11.23 -17.06 -7.35
N SER A 541 -11.28 -17.98 -8.31
CA SER A 541 -10.87 -17.74 -9.70
C SER A 541 -11.99 -17.15 -10.56
N SER A 542 -11.63 -16.48 -11.64
CA SER A 542 -12.58 -15.94 -12.62
C SER A 542 -12.13 -16.25 -14.06
N CYS A 543 -12.96 -15.93 -15.03
CA CYS A 543 -12.61 -16.10 -16.46
C CYS A 543 -11.39 -15.26 -16.88
N THR A 544 -11.05 -14.23 -16.11
CA THR A 544 -9.88 -13.36 -16.35
C THR A 544 -8.69 -13.68 -15.45
N ILE A 545 -8.88 -14.50 -14.41
CA ILE A 545 -7.86 -14.85 -13.42
C ILE A 545 -7.65 -16.38 -13.46
N PRO A 546 -6.68 -16.89 -14.26
CA PRO A 546 -6.40 -18.31 -14.35
C PRO A 546 -5.73 -18.84 -13.09
N MET A 547 -6.03 -20.11 -12.74
CA MET A 547 -5.29 -20.83 -11.71
C MET A 547 -4.05 -21.49 -12.32
N VAL A 548 -2.90 -21.25 -11.72
CA VAL A 548 -1.63 -21.87 -12.11
C VAL A 548 -1.17 -22.81 -11.00
N PHE A 549 -0.99 -24.10 -11.32
CA PHE A 549 -0.47 -25.09 -10.39
C PHE A 549 1.03 -25.26 -10.62
N ILE A 550 1.83 -25.00 -9.57
CA ILE A 550 3.26 -25.31 -9.56
C ILE A 550 3.41 -26.66 -8.86
N LEU A 551 3.78 -27.68 -9.63
CA LEU A 551 3.78 -29.06 -9.18
C LEU A 551 5.17 -29.50 -8.72
N SER A 552 5.22 -30.22 -7.61
CA SER A 552 6.41 -30.99 -7.21
C SER A 552 6.52 -32.26 -8.08
N THR A 553 7.72 -32.78 -8.19
CA THR A 553 7.95 -34.04 -8.95
C THR A 553 7.06 -35.16 -8.41
N GLY A 554 6.25 -35.77 -9.29
CA GLY A 554 5.37 -36.88 -8.94
C GLY A 554 3.97 -36.49 -8.44
N SER A 555 3.63 -35.19 -8.32
CA SER A 555 2.26 -34.76 -8.00
C SER A 555 1.47 -34.44 -9.28
N ASP A 556 0.25 -34.99 -9.37
CA ASP A 556 -0.68 -34.72 -10.48
C ASP A 556 -2.05 -34.30 -9.92
N PRO A 557 -2.51 -33.07 -10.15
CA PRO A 557 -3.81 -32.60 -9.68
C PRO A 557 -4.96 -32.95 -10.63
N MET A 558 -4.69 -33.56 -11.79
CA MET A 558 -5.69 -33.76 -12.84
C MET A 558 -6.90 -34.56 -12.39
N ASP A 559 -6.70 -35.60 -11.60
CA ASP A 559 -7.81 -36.42 -11.06
C ASP A 559 -8.74 -35.57 -10.17
N SER A 560 -8.17 -34.70 -9.34
CA SER A 560 -8.94 -33.78 -8.48
C SER A 560 -9.69 -32.74 -9.31
N VAL A 561 -9.08 -32.23 -10.40
CA VAL A 561 -9.70 -31.27 -11.32
C VAL A 561 -10.88 -31.93 -12.04
N PHE A 562 -10.71 -33.14 -12.57
CA PHE A 562 -11.81 -33.87 -13.22
C PHE A 562 -12.93 -34.22 -12.24
N ALA A 563 -12.60 -34.62 -11.01
CA ALA A 563 -13.60 -34.89 -9.97
C ALA A 563 -14.42 -33.62 -9.64
N LEU A 564 -13.77 -32.47 -9.55
CA LEU A 564 -14.43 -31.18 -9.34
C LEU A 564 -15.35 -30.83 -10.53
N GLY A 565 -14.85 -30.97 -11.78
CA GLY A 565 -15.63 -30.70 -12.97
C GLY A 565 -16.88 -31.55 -13.05
N LYS A 566 -16.76 -32.85 -12.70
CA LYS A 566 -17.91 -33.78 -12.64
C LYS A 566 -18.91 -33.37 -11.56
N LYS A 567 -18.43 -32.91 -10.40
CA LYS A 567 -19.28 -32.40 -9.29
C LYS A 567 -20.04 -31.13 -9.69
N MET A 568 -19.43 -30.29 -10.51
CA MET A 568 -20.00 -29.03 -10.97
C MET A 568 -20.75 -29.13 -12.30
N GLU A 569 -20.85 -30.34 -12.88
CA GLU A 569 -21.48 -30.62 -14.19
C GLU A 569 -20.86 -29.80 -15.33
N VAL A 570 -19.55 -29.51 -15.26
CA VAL A 570 -18.80 -28.77 -16.27
C VAL A 570 -17.92 -29.71 -17.09
N ASN A 571 -18.00 -29.61 -18.42
CA ASN A 571 -17.10 -30.34 -19.31
C ASN A 571 -15.71 -29.71 -19.34
N ILE A 572 -14.70 -30.47 -18.93
CA ILE A 572 -13.31 -30.05 -18.95
C ILE A 572 -12.65 -30.48 -20.25
N THR A 573 -12.04 -29.55 -20.97
CA THR A 573 -11.26 -29.83 -22.16
C THR A 573 -9.78 -29.64 -21.87
N THR A 574 -8.95 -30.62 -22.18
CA THR A 574 -7.50 -30.59 -21.96
C THR A 574 -6.76 -30.30 -23.26
N VAL A 575 -5.72 -29.50 -23.18
CA VAL A 575 -4.80 -29.18 -24.26
C VAL A 575 -3.37 -29.25 -23.73
N SER A 576 -2.52 -30.00 -24.44
CA SER A 576 -1.07 -29.96 -24.16
C SER A 576 -0.44 -28.87 -25.01
N LEU A 577 0.40 -28.03 -24.40
CA LEU A 577 1.12 -26.94 -25.09
C LEU A 577 2.39 -27.47 -25.81
N GLY A 578 2.31 -28.62 -26.46
CA GLY A 578 3.36 -29.14 -27.36
C GLY A 578 3.44 -28.38 -28.69
N GLN A 579 4.51 -28.64 -29.46
CA GLN A 579 4.72 -28.02 -30.77
C GLN A 579 3.45 -28.16 -31.68
N GLY A 580 2.99 -27.03 -32.22
CA GLY A 580 1.85 -26.98 -33.15
C GLY A 580 0.46 -26.98 -32.54
N GLN A 581 0.32 -27.03 -31.20
CA GLN A 581 -0.98 -27.00 -30.53
C GLN A 581 -1.48 -25.60 -30.12
N ASN A 582 -0.70 -24.56 -30.33
CA ASN A 582 -1.05 -23.20 -29.99
C ASN A 582 -2.36 -22.74 -30.62
N VAL A 583 -2.55 -23.05 -31.94
CA VAL A 583 -3.78 -22.69 -32.68
C VAL A 583 -5.02 -23.39 -32.10
N LYS A 584 -4.87 -24.63 -31.63
CA LYS A 584 -5.97 -25.36 -30.98
C LYS A 584 -6.30 -24.75 -29.62
N ALA A 585 -5.29 -24.37 -28.83
CA ALA A 585 -5.45 -23.70 -27.55
C ALA A 585 -6.16 -22.35 -27.72
N GLU A 586 -5.74 -21.51 -28.66
CA GLU A 586 -6.35 -20.19 -28.95
C GLU A 586 -7.83 -20.34 -29.38
N ARG A 587 -8.14 -21.31 -30.20
CA ARG A 587 -9.54 -21.58 -30.62
C ARG A 587 -10.40 -21.99 -29.42
N LEU A 588 -9.89 -22.85 -28.54
CA LEU A 588 -10.61 -23.30 -27.35
C LEU A 588 -10.79 -22.13 -26.35
N LEU A 589 -9.76 -21.36 -26.09
CA LEU A 589 -9.83 -20.15 -25.24
C LEU A 589 -10.85 -19.15 -25.78
N SER A 590 -10.83 -18.89 -27.11
CA SER A 590 -11.78 -17.98 -27.74
C SER A 590 -13.22 -18.50 -27.64
N LYS A 591 -13.43 -19.84 -27.75
CA LYS A 591 -14.75 -20.47 -27.58
C LYS A 591 -15.22 -20.37 -26.11
N CYS A 592 -14.36 -20.67 -25.15
CA CYS A 592 -14.68 -20.58 -23.73
C CYS A 592 -14.97 -19.14 -23.31
N SER A 593 -14.17 -18.16 -23.76
CA SER A 593 -14.39 -16.73 -23.51
C SER A 593 -15.76 -16.25 -23.99
N LYS A 594 -16.18 -16.66 -25.19
CA LYS A 594 -17.51 -16.30 -25.73
C LYS A 594 -18.68 -16.95 -24.98
N ASN A 595 -18.47 -18.11 -24.41
CA ASN A 595 -19.49 -18.84 -23.66
C ASN A 595 -19.50 -18.51 -22.16
N GLY A 596 -18.62 -17.64 -21.71
CA GLY A 596 -18.51 -17.24 -20.30
C GLY A 596 -18.01 -18.36 -19.37
N ARG A 597 -17.33 -19.34 -19.89
CA ARG A 597 -16.82 -20.50 -19.15
C ARG A 597 -15.37 -20.82 -19.49
#